data_a2f4810f66b53959c9658f16b426e66d
#
_entry.id   a2f4810f66b53959c9658f16b426e66d
#
_cell.length_a   1.000
_cell.length_b   1.000
_cell.length_c   1.000
_cell.angle_alpha   90.00
_cell.angle_beta   90.00
_cell.angle_gamma   90.00
#
_symmetry.space_group_name_H-M   'P 1'
#
loop_
_entity.id
_entity.type
_entity.pdbx_description
1 polymer ?
#
loop_
_entity_poly.entity_id
_entity_poly.type
_entity_poly.pdbx_seq_one_letter_code
_entity_poly.pdbx_strand_id
1 'polypeptide(L)'
;MVMIERRVDLRSDTVTKPTEAMRAAMARAEVDDDVLGYDPTAARLEKEMAKIMGKEAALFVPSGTMANLISVLIHCEIRGSEVILGDYSHIHIYENGGISTIGGVHPRTVKNNEDGTMDIHLIEEAIRNPNFAICYPTTRLICLENSHAHSGGRCLTVEYTDKVGELAKKHGLKLHIDGARIFNASVALGVPVSRLVQAADSVTACLSKGLGAPAGTIIAGSKSFISKVGVICAAALVALEENVGKLENDHKKAKILAEGLNKIKGLKVDLAYVETNIVYFEILEDSSITEIELFKYLEAHGILVMPEGPLK
;
A
#
# COMPACT_ATOMS: atom_id res chain seq x y z
N MET A 1 4.39 10.07 -39.30
CA MET A 1 4.75 10.34 -37.89
C MET A 1 3.47 10.45 -37.12
N VAL A 2 3.05 9.38 -36.42
CA VAL A 2 1.84 9.39 -35.61
C VAL A 2 2.15 10.30 -34.44
N MET A 3 1.45 11.45 -34.32
CA MET A 3 1.51 12.29 -33.13
C MET A 3 0.94 11.45 -31.97
N ILE A 4 1.80 11.03 -31.05
CA ILE A 4 1.34 10.43 -29.80
C ILE A 4 0.74 11.59 -29.01
N GLU A 5 -0.59 11.70 -28.97
CA GLU A 5 -1.27 12.59 -28.04
C GLU A 5 -0.77 12.31 -26.63
N ARG A 6 -0.18 13.30 -25.97
CA ARG A 6 0.20 13.19 -24.56
C ARG A 6 -1.08 13.12 -23.74
N ARG A 7 -1.46 11.90 -23.35
CA ARG A 7 -2.56 11.69 -22.39
C ARG A 7 -2.04 11.95 -20.98
N VAL A 8 -2.80 12.67 -20.19
CA VAL A 8 -2.59 12.82 -18.74
C VAL A 8 -3.42 11.73 -18.05
N ASP A 9 -2.75 10.80 -17.41
CA ASP A 9 -3.40 9.68 -16.71
C ASP A 9 -3.39 9.94 -15.19
N LEU A 10 -4.56 10.18 -14.62
CA LEU A 10 -4.78 10.47 -13.19
C LEU A 10 -5.53 9.34 -12.47
N ARG A 11 -5.67 8.16 -13.09
CA ARG A 11 -6.44 7.05 -12.51
C ARG A 11 -5.80 6.46 -11.25
N SER A 12 -4.49 6.28 -11.25
CA SER A 12 -3.76 5.66 -10.14
C SER A 12 -2.26 5.85 -10.32
N ASP A 13 -1.49 5.86 -9.23
CA ASP A 13 -0.03 5.81 -9.25
C ASP A 13 0.52 4.46 -9.76
N THR A 14 -0.33 3.46 -9.96
CA THR A 14 0.04 2.19 -10.61
C THR A 14 0.32 2.32 -12.12
N VAL A 15 0.00 3.47 -12.74
CA VAL A 15 0.27 3.73 -14.17
C VAL A 15 1.67 4.32 -14.41
N THR A 16 2.47 4.51 -13.36
CA THR A 16 3.85 5.00 -13.48
C THR A 16 4.68 4.08 -14.37
N LYS A 17 5.65 4.68 -15.06
CA LYS A 17 6.52 3.98 -16.00
C LYS A 17 7.97 4.09 -15.54
N PRO A 18 8.79 3.04 -15.76
CA PRO A 18 10.20 3.10 -15.42
C PRO A 18 10.91 4.20 -16.21
N THR A 19 11.79 4.94 -15.51
CA THR A 19 12.64 5.98 -16.10
C THR A 19 13.69 5.38 -17.03
N GLU A 20 14.37 6.21 -17.84
CA GLU A 20 15.49 5.77 -18.67
C GLU A 20 16.65 5.23 -17.82
N ALA A 21 16.90 5.80 -16.64
CA ALA A 21 17.90 5.28 -15.70
C ALA A 21 17.53 3.87 -15.21
N MET A 22 16.25 3.63 -14.87
CA MET A 22 15.75 2.28 -14.52
C MET A 22 15.92 1.29 -15.66
N ARG A 23 15.57 1.69 -16.90
CA ARG A 23 15.74 0.83 -18.10
C ARG A 23 17.19 0.48 -18.33
N ALA A 24 18.09 1.47 -18.21
CA ALA A 24 19.52 1.25 -18.34
C ALA A 24 20.08 0.36 -17.22
N ALA A 25 19.57 0.48 -15.98
CA ALA A 25 19.93 -0.41 -14.89
C ALA A 25 19.48 -1.85 -15.14
N MET A 26 18.24 -2.05 -15.62
CA MET A 26 17.74 -3.37 -16.01
C MET A 26 18.60 -4.03 -17.10
N ALA A 27 19.00 -3.26 -18.12
CA ALA A 27 19.81 -3.77 -19.22
C ALA A 27 21.24 -4.18 -18.80
N ARG A 28 21.72 -3.66 -17.68
CA ARG A 28 23.07 -3.93 -17.14
C ARG A 28 23.05 -4.71 -15.84
N ALA A 29 21.87 -5.19 -15.43
CA ALA A 29 21.75 -5.91 -14.17
C ALA A 29 22.62 -7.16 -14.18
N GLU A 30 23.41 -7.34 -13.15
CA GLU A 30 24.06 -8.58 -12.84
C GLU A 30 23.03 -9.51 -12.20
N VAL A 31 22.85 -10.68 -12.79
CA VAL A 31 21.84 -11.68 -12.35
C VAL A 31 22.49 -13.05 -12.24
N ASP A 32 22.04 -13.83 -11.28
CA ASP A 32 22.49 -15.19 -11.04
C ASP A 32 21.34 -16.02 -10.44
N ASP A 33 21.62 -17.25 -10.06
CA ASP A 33 20.68 -18.19 -9.47
C ASP A 33 20.19 -17.70 -8.10
N ASP A 34 18.98 -17.16 -8.08
CA ASP A 34 18.35 -16.70 -6.87
C ASP A 34 17.81 -17.83 -5.98
N VAL A 35 17.54 -19.01 -6.56
CA VAL A 35 17.10 -20.19 -5.78
C VAL A 35 18.17 -20.59 -4.76
N LEU A 36 19.44 -20.48 -5.16
CA LEU A 36 20.58 -20.74 -4.28
C LEU A 36 21.09 -19.48 -3.55
N GLY A 37 20.49 -18.31 -3.81
CA GLY A 37 20.86 -17.05 -3.17
C GLY A 37 22.09 -16.37 -3.75
N TYR A 38 22.35 -16.59 -5.01
CA TYR A 38 23.54 -16.04 -5.69
C TYR A 38 23.26 -14.77 -6.50
N ASP A 39 21.98 -14.37 -6.67
CA ASP A 39 21.66 -13.12 -7.39
C ASP A 39 22.10 -11.89 -6.59
N PRO A 40 23.14 -11.15 -7.07
CA PRO A 40 23.69 -10.02 -6.30
C PRO A 40 22.76 -8.80 -6.31
N THR A 41 21.95 -8.64 -7.35
CA THR A 41 21.02 -7.52 -7.50
C THR A 41 19.82 -7.69 -6.57
N ALA A 42 19.25 -8.89 -6.49
CA ALA A 42 18.18 -9.21 -5.55
C ALA A 42 18.66 -9.03 -4.10
N ALA A 43 19.80 -9.64 -3.76
CA ALA A 43 20.37 -9.55 -2.42
C ALA A 43 20.66 -8.11 -1.98
N ARG A 44 21.13 -7.26 -2.91
CA ARG A 44 21.36 -5.83 -2.64
C ARG A 44 20.05 -5.10 -2.35
N LEU A 45 19.01 -5.29 -3.17
CA LEU A 45 17.71 -4.65 -2.97
C LEU A 45 17.10 -5.05 -1.61
N GLU A 46 17.07 -6.33 -1.31
CA GLU A 46 16.51 -6.86 -0.08
C GLU A 46 17.23 -6.33 1.15
N LYS A 47 18.56 -6.29 1.11
CA LYS A 47 19.40 -5.74 2.18
C LYS A 47 19.13 -4.24 2.42
N GLU A 48 19.06 -3.44 1.35
CA GLU A 48 18.76 -2.00 1.48
C GLU A 48 17.34 -1.76 1.99
N MET A 49 16.35 -2.53 1.53
CA MET A 49 14.98 -2.41 1.99
C MET A 49 14.80 -2.85 3.45
N ALA A 50 15.45 -3.93 3.87
CA ALA A 50 15.48 -4.33 5.28
C ALA A 50 16.03 -3.20 6.16
N LYS A 51 17.14 -2.57 5.74
CA LYS A 51 17.75 -1.43 6.43
C LYS A 51 16.81 -0.21 6.48
N ILE A 52 16.20 0.18 5.36
CA ILE A 52 15.26 1.32 5.28
C ILE A 52 14.06 1.10 6.21
N MET A 53 13.56 -0.14 6.29
CA MET A 53 12.41 -0.50 7.12
C MET A 53 12.78 -0.84 8.57
N GLY A 54 14.07 -0.89 8.92
CA GLY A 54 14.53 -1.28 10.26
C GLY A 54 14.13 -2.70 10.62
N LYS A 55 14.12 -3.62 9.65
CA LYS A 55 13.81 -5.04 9.82
C LYS A 55 15.06 -5.90 9.60
N GLU A 56 15.02 -7.16 10.06
CA GLU A 56 16.17 -8.07 9.95
C GLU A 56 16.43 -8.56 8.53
N ALA A 57 15.37 -8.70 7.73
CA ALA A 57 15.43 -9.20 6.37
C ALA A 57 14.26 -8.65 5.53
N ALA A 58 14.43 -8.71 4.22
CA ALA A 58 13.39 -8.39 3.26
C ALA A 58 13.39 -9.39 2.11
N LEU A 59 12.25 -9.47 1.40
CA LEU A 59 12.01 -10.32 0.24
C LEU A 59 11.38 -9.50 -0.87
N PHE A 60 11.89 -9.64 -2.07
CA PHE A 60 11.24 -9.12 -3.28
C PHE A 60 10.20 -10.11 -3.82
N VAL A 61 8.99 -9.63 -4.11
CA VAL A 61 7.92 -10.40 -4.75
C VAL A 61 7.26 -9.61 -5.88
N PRO A 62 6.64 -10.28 -6.87
CA PRO A 62 6.10 -9.61 -8.05
C PRO A 62 5.00 -8.58 -7.79
N SER A 63 4.18 -8.74 -6.75
CA SER A 63 3.02 -7.88 -6.50
C SER A 63 2.69 -7.69 -5.02
N GLY A 64 1.98 -6.58 -4.70
CA GLY A 64 1.47 -6.30 -3.35
C GLY A 64 0.50 -7.35 -2.84
N THR A 65 -0.40 -7.83 -3.69
CA THR A 65 -1.35 -8.91 -3.35
C THR A 65 -0.63 -10.19 -2.93
N MET A 66 0.42 -10.58 -3.66
CA MET A 66 1.26 -11.72 -3.29
C MET A 66 1.98 -11.47 -1.96
N ALA A 67 2.50 -10.26 -1.76
CA ALA A 67 3.19 -9.86 -0.54
C ALA A 67 2.28 -9.94 0.69
N ASN A 68 1.08 -9.40 0.61
CA ASN A 68 0.09 -9.43 1.68
C ASN A 68 -0.37 -10.87 1.96
N LEU A 69 -0.67 -11.66 0.92
CA LEU A 69 -1.05 -13.06 1.08
C LEU A 69 0.05 -13.85 1.79
N ILE A 70 1.31 -13.75 1.39
CA ILE A 70 2.45 -14.40 2.05
C ILE A 70 2.53 -13.96 3.50
N SER A 71 2.43 -12.66 3.79
CA SER A 71 2.51 -12.13 5.15
C SER A 71 1.41 -12.69 6.05
N VAL A 72 0.18 -12.72 5.56
CA VAL A 72 -0.96 -13.30 6.29
C VAL A 72 -0.76 -14.79 6.52
N LEU A 73 -0.34 -15.56 5.50
CA LEU A 73 -0.09 -17.00 5.61
C LEU A 73 0.95 -17.34 6.67
N ILE A 74 2.07 -16.59 6.71
CA ILE A 74 3.13 -16.83 7.68
C ILE A 74 2.69 -16.51 9.11
N HIS A 75 1.95 -15.43 9.32
CA HIS A 75 1.45 -15.09 10.65
C HIS A 75 0.27 -15.97 11.09
N CYS A 76 -0.41 -16.58 10.13
CA CYS A 76 -1.58 -17.42 10.32
C CYS A 76 -1.33 -18.87 9.84
N GLU A 77 -0.21 -19.48 10.26
CA GLU A 77 0.28 -20.80 9.82
C GLU A 77 -0.73 -21.93 9.96
N ILE A 78 -1.66 -21.82 10.89
CA ILE A 78 -2.68 -22.84 11.14
C ILE A 78 -3.95 -22.47 10.41
N ARG A 79 -4.46 -23.37 9.56
CA ARG A 79 -5.76 -23.16 8.89
C ARG A 79 -6.86 -22.94 9.92
N GLY A 80 -7.80 -22.04 9.61
CA GLY A 80 -8.81 -21.60 10.55
C GLY A 80 -8.34 -20.52 11.52
N SER A 81 -7.14 -19.96 11.32
CA SER A 81 -6.73 -18.72 11.99
C SER A 81 -7.58 -17.54 11.53
N GLU A 82 -7.61 -16.49 12.34
CA GLU A 82 -8.34 -15.25 12.05
C GLU A 82 -7.39 -14.06 12.00
N VAL A 83 -7.64 -13.16 11.05
CA VAL A 83 -6.98 -11.85 10.92
C VAL A 83 -8.00 -10.75 11.14
N ILE A 84 -7.67 -9.76 11.97
CA ILE A 84 -8.43 -8.53 12.15
C ILE A 84 -7.88 -7.48 11.18
N LEU A 85 -8.76 -6.84 10.41
CA LEU A 85 -8.41 -5.82 9.43
C LEU A 85 -9.57 -4.84 9.22
N GLY A 86 -9.27 -3.69 8.62
CA GLY A 86 -10.30 -2.70 8.29
C GLY A 86 -11.24 -3.17 7.18
N ASP A 87 -12.51 -2.80 7.28
CA ASP A 87 -13.53 -3.14 6.28
C ASP A 87 -13.27 -2.51 4.91
N TYR A 88 -12.50 -1.42 4.86
CA TYR A 88 -12.01 -0.76 3.65
C TYR A 88 -10.54 -1.02 3.34
N SER A 89 -9.88 -1.98 3.99
CA SER A 89 -8.50 -2.33 3.69
C SER A 89 -8.36 -3.00 2.32
N HIS A 90 -7.23 -2.78 1.65
CA HIS A 90 -6.94 -3.38 0.34
C HIS A 90 -6.98 -4.91 0.39
N ILE A 91 -6.43 -5.51 1.45
CA ILE A 91 -6.42 -6.97 1.67
C ILE A 91 -7.85 -7.54 1.66
N HIS A 92 -8.81 -6.79 2.23
CA HIS A 92 -10.20 -7.23 2.32
C HIS A 92 -10.95 -7.07 0.99
N ILE A 93 -10.80 -5.89 0.33
CA ILE A 93 -11.67 -5.52 -0.79
C ILE A 93 -11.08 -5.93 -2.15
N TYR A 94 -9.77 -5.74 -2.36
CA TYR A 94 -9.16 -5.76 -3.70
C TYR A 94 -8.29 -6.97 -4.02
N GLU A 95 -8.19 -7.97 -3.12
CA GLU A 95 -7.34 -9.15 -3.29
C GLU A 95 -8.14 -10.45 -3.51
N ASN A 96 -9.37 -10.35 -4.01
CA ASN A 96 -10.25 -11.48 -4.37
C ASN A 96 -10.46 -12.50 -3.23
N GLY A 97 -10.36 -12.06 -1.97
CA GLY A 97 -10.47 -12.95 -0.82
C GLY A 97 -9.37 -14.00 -0.73
N GLY A 98 -8.19 -13.71 -1.29
CA GLY A 98 -7.05 -14.65 -1.36
C GLY A 98 -6.64 -15.22 -0.02
N ILE A 99 -6.71 -14.43 1.06
CA ILE A 99 -6.42 -14.90 2.42
C ILE A 99 -7.37 -16.01 2.88
N SER A 100 -8.62 -16.00 2.42
CA SER A 100 -9.61 -17.05 2.73
C SER A 100 -9.52 -18.23 1.78
N THR A 101 -9.50 -17.97 0.46
CA THR A 101 -9.59 -19.02 -0.57
C THR A 101 -8.31 -19.83 -0.69
N ILE A 102 -7.15 -19.20 -0.56
CA ILE A 102 -5.83 -19.83 -0.62
C ILE A 102 -5.31 -20.13 0.78
N GLY A 103 -5.36 -19.13 1.66
CA GLY A 103 -4.80 -19.21 3.01
C GLY A 103 -5.64 -20.00 4.00
N GLY A 104 -6.95 -20.10 3.78
CA GLY A 104 -7.87 -20.65 4.77
C GLY A 104 -7.92 -19.82 6.06
N VAL A 105 -7.64 -18.52 5.96
CA VAL A 105 -7.66 -17.56 7.07
C VAL A 105 -8.99 -16.81 7.07
N HIS A 106 -9.61 -16.70 8.23
CA HIS A 106 -10.89 -16.02 8.41
C HIS A 106 -10.67 -14.50 8.56
N PRO A 107 -11.18 -13.64 7.67
CA PRO A 107 -11.13 -12.19 7.88
C PRO A 107 -12.21 -11.76 8.88
N ARG A 108 -11.84 -10.99 9.88
CA ARG A 108 -12.73 -10.30 10.79
C ARG A 108 -12.56 -8.81 10.63
N THR A 109 -13.54 -8.17 10.04
CA THR A 109 -13.46 -6.74 9.76
C THR A 109 -13.83 -5.89 10.98
N VAL A 110 -13.12 -4.78 11.13
CA VAL A 110 -13.44 -3.66 12.02
C VAL A 110 -13.65 -2.44 11.13
N LYS A 111 -14.64 -1.62 11.46
CA LYS A 111 -14.95 -0.43 10.65
C LYS A 111 -13.76 0.53 10.61
N ASN A 112 -13.38 0.95 9.42
CA ASN A 112 -12.45 2.06 9.25
C ASN A 112 -13.13 3.40 9.54
N ASN A 113 -12.42 4.27 10.22
CA ASN A 113 -12.74 5.69 10.33
C ASN A 113 -12.35 6.40 9.03
N GLU A 114 -12.81 7.63 8.86
CA GLU A 114 -12.51 8.48 7.68
C GLU A 114 -11.01 8.73 7.47
N ASP A 115 -10.23 8.68 8.54
CA ASP A 115 -8.77 8.84 8.52
C ASP A 115 -8.00 7.52 8.25
N GLY A 116 -8.69 6.44 7.97
CA GLY A 116 -8.12 5.11 7.72
C GLY A 116 -7.78 4.31 8.99
N THR A 117 -7.93 4.89 10.18
CA THR A 117 -7.76 4.15 11.44
C THR A 117 -8.92 3.19 11.69
N MET A 118 -8.71 2.24 12.57
CA MET A 118 -9.76 1.47 13.25
C MET A 118 -9.78 1.88 14.71
N ASP A 119 -10.97 1.95 15.33
CA ASP A 119 -11.06 2.20 16.76
C ASP A 119 -10.35 1.07 17.54
N ILE A 120 -9.39 1.45 18.40
CA ILE A 120 -8.56 0.48 19.13
C ILE A 120 -9.41 -0.38 20.06
N HIS A 121 -10.47 0.19 20.63
CA HIS A 121 -11.40 -0.57 21.46
C HIS A 121 -12.14 -1.63 20.64
N LEU A 122 -12.60 -1.27 19.43
CA LEU A 122 -13.24 -2.24 18.54
C LEU A 122 -12.29 -3.32 18.04
N ILE A 123 -11.00 -2.98 17.83
CA ILE A 123 -9.97 -4.00 17.54
C ILE A 123 -9.85 -4.97 18.72
N GLU A 124 -9.78 -4.45 19.96
CA GLU A 124 -9.66 -5.30 21.15
C GLU A 124 -10.89 -6.18 21.37
N GLU A 125 -12.10 -5.65 21.19
CA GLU A 125 -13.35 -6.43 21.23
C GLU A 125 -13.44 -7.50 20.14
N ALA A 126 -12.79 -7.27 19.00
CA ALA A 126 -12.75 -8.24 17.92
C ALA A 126 -11.83 -9.43 18.24
N ILE A 127 -10.90 -9.33 19.18
CA ILE A 127 -10.00 -10.43 19.56
C ILE A 127 -10.81 -11.54 20.25
N ARG A 128 -10.71 -12.75 19.71
CA ARG A 128 -11.42 -13.88 20.28
C ARG A 128 -10.72 -14.47 21.50
N ASN A 129 -11.50 -14.86 22.49
CA ASN A 129 -10.98 -15.52 23.67
C ASN A 129 -10.47 -16.94 23.30
N PRO A 130 -9.19 -17.26 23.45
CA PRO A 130 -8.61 -18.54 23.06
C PRO A 130 -9.21 -19.74 23.82
N ASN A 131 -9.80 -19.53 25.01
CA ASN A 131 -10.45 -20.59 25.79
C ASN A 131 -11.70 -21.17 25.12
N PHE A 132 -12.27 -20.49 24.13
CA PHE A 132 -13.43 -20.93 23.36
C PHE A 132 -13.07 -21.35 21.93
N ALA A 133 -11.78 -21.57 21.63
CA ALA A 133 -11.28 -21.89 20.29
C ALA A 133 -11.85 -23.15 19.64
N ILE A 134 -12.58 -23.98 20.36
CA ILE A 134 -13.27 -25.15 19.79
C ILE A 134 -14.34 -24.75 18.79
N CYS A 135 -14.98 -23.58 18.99
CA CYS A 135 -16.11 -23.12 18.16
C CYS A 135 -15.74 -21.95 17.23
N TYR A 136 -14.58 -21.33 17.42
CA TYR A 136 -14.20 -20.10 16.70
C TYR A 136 -12.80 -20.20 16.09
N PRO A 137 -12.54 -19.49 15.01
CA PRO A 137 -11.17 -19.29 14.53
C PRO A 137 -10.35 -18.56 15.60
N THR A 138 -9.06 -18.88 15.69
CA THR A 138 -8.16 -18.20 16.62
C THR A 138 -7.60 -16.92 16.00
N THR A 139 -7.82 -15.78 16.63
CA THR A 139 -7.22 -14.51 16.19
C THR A 139 -5.70 -14.59 16.36
N ARG A 140 -4.93 -14.27 15.31
CA ARG A 140 -3.45 -14.33 15.30
C ARG A 140 -2.79 -13.09 14.78
N LEU A 141 -3.50 -12.28 13.98
CA LEU A 141 -2.92 -11.17 13.23
C LEU A 141 -3.85 -9.97 13.26
N ILE A 142 -3.26 -8.78 13.34
CA ILE A 142 -3.91 -7.50 13.03
C ILE A 142 -3.21 -6.94 11.79
N CYS A 143 -3.98 -6.47 10.78
CA CYS A 143 -3.46 -5.79 9.61
C CYS A 143 -3.89 -4.33 9.60
N LEU A 144 -2.93 -3.43 9.37
CA LEU A 144 -3.15 -2.00 9.09
C LEU A 144 -2.75 -1.70 7.65
N GLU A 145 -3.18 -0.56 7.11
CA GLU A 145 -2.78 -0.06 5.80
C GLU A 145 -2.25 1.38 5.92
N ASN A 146 -1.03 1.65 5.39
CA ASN A 146 -0.43 2.99 5.45
C ASN A 146 0.39 3.32 4.19
N SER A 147 0.06 4.38 3.42
CA SER A 147 -1.12 5.25 3.58
C SER A 147 -2.38 4.51 3.15
N HIS A 148 -3.51 4.80 3.79
CA HIS A 148 -4.79 4.12 3.55
C HIS A 148 -5.43 4.61 2.26
N ALA A 149 -5.43 3.78 1.21
CA ALA A 149 -5.82 4.19 -0.14
C ALA A 149 -7.31 4.58 -0.21
N HIS A 150 -8.20 3.76 0.35
CA HIS A 150 -9.65 4.01 0.32
C HIS A 150 -10.07 5.26 1.12
N SER A 151 -9.30 5.64 2.13
CA SER A 151 -9.50 6.90 2.87
C SER A 151 -8.79 8.10 2.23
N GLY A 152 -8.59 8.11 0.91
CA GLY A 152 -7.97 9.24 0.20
C GLY A 152 -6.47 9.37 0.41
N GLY A 153 -5.77 8.31 0.79
CA GLY A 153 -4.33 8.33 1.02
C GLY A 153 -3.92 8.86 2.40
N ARG A 154 -4.85 8.88 3.36
CA ARG A 154 -4.58 9.29 4.75
C ARG A 154 -3.46 8.47 5.37
N CYS A 155 -2.64 9.13 6.18
CA CYS A 155 -1.48 8.53 6.81
C CYS A 155 -1.77 8.18 8.27
N LEU A 156 -1.53 6.92 8.64
CA LEU A 156 -1.58 6.51 10.04
C LEU A 156 -0.36 7.06 10.78
N THR A 157 -0.60 7.70 11.93
CA THR A 157 0.48 8.28 12.73
C THR A 157 1.30 7.21 13.45
N VAL A 158 2.49 7.59 13.87
CA VAL A 158 3.36 6.75 14.70
C VAL A 158 2.65 6.32 15.98
N GLU A 159 2.01 7.27 16.66
CA GLU A 159 1.32 7.05 17.95
C GLU A 159 0.18 6.04 17.81
N TYR A 160 -0.56 6.10 16.71
CA TYR A 160 -1.63 5.14 16.44
C TYR A 160 -1.06 3.74 16.18
N THR A 161 -0.05 3.64 15.32
CA THR A 161 0.61 2.36 14.99
C THR A 161 1.24 1.71 16.22
N ASP A 162 1.88 2.52 17.08
CA ASP A 162 2.46 2.04 18.34
C ASP A 162 1.38 1.47 19.28
N LYS A 163 0.26 2.17 19.46
CA LYS A 163 -0.85 1.70 20.29
C LYS A 163 -1.44 0.38 19.80
N VAL A 164 -1.61 0.22 18.48
CA VAL A 164 -2.06 -1.05 17.91
C VAL A 164 -1.02 -2.15 18.10
N GLY A 165 0.27 -1.83 17.98
CA GLY A 165 1.37 -2.76 18.25
C GLY A 165 1.43 -3.20 19.72
N GLU A 166 1.20 -2.27 20.66
CA GLU A 166 1.08 -2.58 22.10
C GLU A 166 -0.10 -3.50 22.37
N LEU A 167 -1.26 -3.22 21.74
CA LEU A 167 -2.43 -4.09 21.84
C LEU A 167 -2.15 -5.49 21.29
N ALA A 168 -1.56 -5.59 20.09
CA ALA A 168 -1.19 -6.87 19.50
C ALA A 168 -0.26 -7.67 20.45
N LYS A 169 0.78 -7.02 20.96
CA LYS A 169 1.72 -7.63 21.91
C LYS A 169 1.05 -8.07 23.21
N LYS A 170 0.15 -7.26 23.78
CA LYS A 170 -0.62 -7.59 24.99
C LYS A 170 -1.39 -8.89 24.84
N HIS A 171 -1.95 -9.14 23.64
CA HIS A 171 -2.76 -10.32 23.35
C HIS A 171 -1.98 -11.45 22.62
N GLY A 172 -0.66 -11.33 22.47
CA GLY A 172 0.17 -12.34 21.80
C GLY A 172 -0.11 -12.46 20.30
N LEU A 173 -0.64 -11.41 19.68
CA LEU A 173 -0.94 -11.31 18.25
C LEU A 173 0.25 -10.72 17.48
N LYS A 174 0.25 -10.92 16.17
CA LYS A 174 1.17 -10.27 15.24
C LYS A 174 0.53 -9.00 14.65
N LEU A 175 1.37 -8.06 14.24
CA LEU A 175 0.97 -6.86 13.51
C LEU A 175 1.65 -6.83 12.14
N HIS A 176 0.84 -6.74 11.08
CA HIS A 176 1.29 -6.51 9.72
C HIS A 176 0.83 -5.14 9.22
N ILE A 177 1.68 -4.46 8.47
CA ILE A 177 1.32 -3.22 7.78
C ILE A 177 1.36 -3.45 6.27
N ASP A 178 0.19 -3.35 5.60
CA ASP A 178 0.17 -3.10 4.17
C ASP A 178 0.70 -1.68 3.93
N GLY A 179 1.96 -1.60 3.59
CA GLY A 179 2.67 -0.36 3.33
C GLY A 179 2.84 -0.09 1.83
N ALA A 180 1.85 -0.45 1.01
CA ALA A 180 1.91 -0.25 -0.45
C ALA A 180 2.35 1.16 -0.84
N ARG A 181 2.06 2.16 0.01
CA ARG A 181 2.47 3.56 -0.13
C ARG A 181 3.19 4.11 1.11
N ILE A 182 3.92 3.28 1.84
CA ILE A 182 4.58 3.67 3.10
C ILE A 182 5.60 4.80 2.91
N PHE A 183 6.24 4.89 1.74
CA PHE A 183 7.15 6.00 1.41
C PHE A 183 6.39 7.32 1.28
N ASN A 184 5.17 7.32 0.75
CA ASN A 184 4.31 8.51 0.73
C ASN A 184 3.98 8.94 2.16
N ALA A 185 3.59 8.01 3.03
CA ALA A 185 3.32 8.31 4.44
C ALA A 185 4.57 8.86 5.15
N SER A 186 5.75 8.27 4.90
CA SER A 186 7.02 8.75 5.46
C SER A 186 7.33 10.19 5.07
N VAL A 187 7.16 10.53 3.79
CA VAL A 187 7.38 11.90 3.28
C VAL A 187 6.33 12.87 3.83
N ALA A 188 5.06 12.47 3.86
CA ALA A 188 3.96 13.32 4.34
C ALA A 188 4.09 13.66 5.82
N LEU A 189 4.48 12.69 6.64
CA LEU A 189 4.63 12.86 8.10
C LEU A 189 6.01 13.38 8.52
N GLY A 190 6.99 13.43 7.62
CA GLY A 190 8.37 13.78 7.95
C GLY A 190 9.05 12.76 8.88
N VAL A 191 8.64 11.50 8.84
CA VAL A 191 9.10 10.43 9.73
C VAL A 191 9.75 9.31 8.91
N PRO A 192 10.94 8.80 9.30
CA PRO A 192 11.56 7.67 8.60
C PRO A 192 10.66 6.45 8.56
N VAL A 193 10.68 5.70 7.44
CA VAL A 193 9.89 4.47 7.28
C VAL A 193 10.12 3.51 8.43
N SER A 194 11.38 3.31 8.87
CA SER A 194 11.73 2.46 10.00
C SER A 194 10.97 2.78 11.29
N ARG A 195 10.69 4.07 11.53
CA ARG A 195 9.92 4.50 12.72
C ARG A 195 8.42 4.25 12.54
N LEU A 196 7.88 4.49 11.34
CA LEU A 196 6.47 4.25 11.05
C LEU A 196 6.08 2.78 11.20
N VAL A 197 7.01 1.87 10.88
CA VAL A 197 6.74 0.42 10.90
C VAL A 197 7.40 -0.29 12.10
N GLN A 198 7.93 0.45 13.05
CA GLN A 198 8.70 -0.11 14.18
C GLN A 198 7.89 -1.11 14.98
N ALA A 199 6.65 -0.82 15.27
CA ALA A 199 5.75 -1.66 16.07
C ALA A 199 5.26 -2.93 15.33
N ALA A 200 5.39 -2.98 14.00
CA ALA A 200 4.91 -4.10 13.20
C ALA A 200 5.92 -5.26 13.15
N ASP A 201 5.42 -6.50 13.13
CA ASP A 201 6.22 -7.71 12.91
C ASP A 201 6.63 -7.84 11.44
N SER A 202 5.78 -7.41 10.52
CA SER A 202 6.06 -7.38 9.09
C SER A 202 5.42 -6.18 8.40
N VAL A 203 5.99 -5.80 7.25
CA VAL A 203 5.49 -4.71 6.41
C VAL A 203 5.73 -5.02 4.94
N THR A 204 4.80 -4.61 4.09
CA THR A 204 4.98 -4.61 2.63
C THR A 204 5.25 -3.19 2.13
N ALA A 205 5.92 -3.04 0.97
CA ALA A 205 6.06 -1.77 0.27
C ALA A 205 6.08 -2.00 -1.24
N CYS A 206 5.12 -1.41 -1.96
CA CYS A 206 5.10 -1.49 -3.41
C CYS A 206 6.14 -0.57 -4.04
N LEU A 207 6.94 -1.12 -4.94
CA LEU A 207 7.92 -0.37 -5.73
C LEU A 207 7.32 0.15 -7.05
N SER A 208 6.25 -0.48 -7.51
CA SER A 208 5.58 -0.24 -8.81
C SER A 208 4.45 0.79 -8.77
N LYS A 209 4.42 1.65 -7.75
CA LYS A 209 3.44 2.75 -7.64
C LYS A 209 4.17 4.09 -7.74
N GLY A 210 4.04 4.98 -6.78
CA GLY A 210 4.71 6.29 -6.78
C GLY A 210 6.23 6.25 -6.95
N LEU A 211 6.89 5.15 -6.58
CA LEU A 211 8.32 4.94 -6.80
C LEU A 211 8.68 4.66 -8.27
N GLY A 212 7.73 4.19 -9.09
CA GLY A 212 7.87 4.06 -10.54
C GLY A 212 8.67 2.86 -11.04
N ALA A 213 9.00 1.89 -10.20
CA ALA A 213 9.60 0.63 -10.67
C ALA A 213 8.62 -0.13 -11.58
N PRO A 214 9.10 -0.94 -12.53
CA PRO A 214 8.24 -1.63 -13.51
C PRO A 214 7.31 -2.64 -12.87
N ALA A 215 7.71 -3.26 -11.78
CA ALA A 215 6.93 -4.22 -10.99
C ALA A 215 7.56 -4.42 -9.61
N GLY A 216 6.85 -5.12 -8.75
CA GLY A 216 7.38 -5.66 -7.51
C GLY A 216 6.99 -4.91 -6.24
N THR A 217 7.11 -5.67 -5.19
CA THR A 217 6.82 -5.28 -3.81
C THR A 217 7.86 -5.92 -2.91
N ILE A 218 8.22 -5.23 -1.84
CA ILE A 218 9.06 -5.80 -0.79
C ILE A 218 8.18 -6.23 0.37
N ILE A 219 8.50 -7.37 0.94
CA ILE A 219 8.07 -7.79 2.28
C ILE A 219 9.27 -7.65 3.19
N ALA A 220 9.14 -7.03 4.37
CA ALA A 220 10.19 -6.97 5.35
C ALA A 220 9.72 -7.43 6.74
N GLY A 221 10.58 -8.15 7.45
CA GLY A 221 10.29 -8.74 8.75
C GLY A 221 11.49 -9.42 9.36
N SER A 222 11.27 -10.48 10.15
CA SER A 222 12.35 -11.29 10.73
C SER A 222 13.01 -12.21 9.68
N LYS A 223 14.23 -12.64 9.94
CA LYS A 223 14.97 -13.57 9.06
C LYS A 223 14.26 -14.89 8.81
N SER A 224 13.53 -15.40 9.80
CA SER A 224 12.79 -16.66 9.70
C SER A 224 11.63 -16.62 8.70
N PHE A 225 11.34 -15.44 8.20
CA PHE A 225 10.21 -15.12 7.37
C PHE A 225 10.49 -15.14 5.84
N ILE A 226 11.73 -15.20 5.34
CA ILE A 226 12.05 -14.77 3.95
C ILE A 226 12.91 -15.67 3.06
N SER A 227 12.57 -15.75 1.71
CA SER A 227 13.41 -16.19 0.56
C SER A 227 12.89 -15.81 -0.87
N LYS A 228 13.45 -15.44 -1.85
CA LYS A 228 14.21 -14.87 -3.03
C LYS A 228 13.61 -14.64 -4.43
N VAL A 229 14.01 -13.55 -5.22
CA VAL A 229 13.78 -13.32 -6.68
C VAL A 229 14.64 -12.17 -7.35
N GLY A 230 15.20 -12.33 -8.52
CA GLY A 230 16.30 -11.61 -9.15
C GLY A 230 16.18 -10.32 -10.02
N VAL A 231 16.07 -10.41 -11.36
CA VAL A 231 16.36 -9.34 -12.37
C VAL A 231 15.62 -8.01 -12.19
N ILE A 232 14.38 -8.03 -11.72
CA ILE A 232 13.52 -6.83 -11.57
C ILE A 232 14.04 -5.91 -10.46
N CYS A 233 14.84 -6.41 -9.55
CA CYS A 233 15.40 -5.66 -8.41
C CYS A 233 16.31 -4.50 -8.84
N ALA A 234 17.01 -4.56 -9.99
CA ALA A 234 17.84 -3.47 -10.47
C ALA A 234 17.06 -2.17 -10.72
N ALA A 235 15.88 -2.27 -11.34
CA ALA A 235 15.02 -1.11 -11.56
C ALA A 235 14.42 -0.56 -10.25
N ALA A 236 14.14 -1.44 -9.29
CA ALA A 236 13.63 -1.06 -7.98
C ALA A 236 14.66 -0.26 -7.16
N LEU A 237 15.95 -0.61 -7.23
CA LEU A 237 17.02 0.16 -6.59
C LEU A 237 17.07 1.59 -7.13
N VAL A 238 17.00 1.78 -8.45
CA VAL A 238 16.95 3.12 -9.07
C VAL A 238 15.69 3.88 -8.62
N ALA A 239 14.55 3.21 -8.50
CA ALA A 239 13.31 3.81 -8.00
C ALA A 239 13.48 4.38 -6.58
N LEU A 240 14.16 3.66 -5.69
CA LEU A 240 14.43 4.11 -4.33
C LEU A 240 15.39 5.31 -4.32
N GLU A 241 16.48 5.24 -5.07
CA GLU A 241 17.50 6.29 -5.10
C GLU A 241 16.97 7.61 -5.71
N GLU A 242 16.15 7.52 -6.78
CA GLU A 242 15.75 8.70 -7.56
C GLU A 242 14.35 9.24 -7.23
N ASN A 243 13.40 8.40 -6.81
CA ASN A 243 11.99 8.77 -6.79
C ASN A 243 11.41 9.03 -5.40
N VAL A 244 11.98 8.48 -4.32
CA VAL A 244 11.48 8.78 -2.96
C VAL A 244 11.51 10.29 -2.69
N GLY A 245 12.61 10.98 -3.03
CA GLY A 245 12.73 12.43 -2.88
C GLY A 245 11.77 13.24 -3.78
N LYS A 246 11.18 12.63 -4.82
CA LYS A 246 10.21 13.29 -5.71
C LYS A 246 8.78 13.25 -5.17
N LEU A 247 8.47 12.35 -4.22
CA LEU A 247 7.12 12.18 -3.67
C LEU A 247 6.60 13.47 -3.02
N GLU A 248 7.45 14.25 -2.37
CA GLU A 248 7.08 15.55 -1.82
C GLU A 248 6.53 16.50 -2.91
N ASN A 249 7.14 16.49 -4.09
CA ASN A 249 6.68 17.29 -5.22
C ASN A 249 5.35 16.77 -5.77
N ASP A 250 5.12 15.46 -5.77
CA ASP A 250 3.84 14.88 -6.18
C ASP A 250 2.73 15.25 -5.19
N HIS A 251 3.02 15.26 -3.88
CA HIS A 251 2.08 15.75 -2.86
C HIS A 251 1.75 17.24 -3.06
N LYS A 252 2.74 18.08 -3.39
CA LYS A 252 2.51 19.49 -3.71
C LYS A 252 1.61 19.66 -4.95
N LYS A 253 1.84 18.85 -5.99
CA LYS A 253 0.99 18.86 -7.20
C LYS A 253 -0.44 18.40 -6.90
N ALA A 254 -0.60 17.37 -6.06
CA ALA A 254 -1.91 16.90 -5.63
C ALA A 254 -2.69 18.00 -4.90
N LYS A 255 -2.04 18.75 -4.00
CA LYS A 255 -2.64 19.91 -3.33
C LYS A 255 -3.04 21.00 -4.31
N ILE A 256 -2.17 21.35 -5.27
CA ILE A 256 -2.47 22.35 -6.30
C ILE A 256 -3.68 21.90 -7.15
N LEU A 257 -3.73 20.62 -7.53
CA LEU A 257 -4.87 20.05 -8.25
C LEU A 257 -6.16 20.16 -7.42
N ALA A 258 -6.13 19.75 -6.16
CA ALA A 258 -7.26 19.81 -5.24
C ALA A 258 -7.78 21.25 -5.04
N GLU A 259 -6.89 22.20 -4.84
CA GLU A 259 -7.23 23.64 -4.76
C GLU A 259 -7.83 24.17 -6.07
N GLY A 260 -7.34 23.67 -7.21
CA GLY A 260 -7.87 23.97 -8.54
C GLY A 260 -9.29 23.44 -8.72
N LEU A 261 -9.53 22.19 -8.35
CA LEU A 261 -10.85 21.55 -8.43
C LEU A 261 -11.89 22.28 -7.56
N ASN A 262 -11.52 22.72 -6.36
CA ASN A 262 -12.42 23.52 -5.49
C ASN A 262 -12.81 24.89 -6.03
N LYS A 263 -12.13 25.40 -7.07
CA LYS A 263 -12.51 26.63 -7.76
C LYS A 263 -13.55 26.41 -8.85
N ILE A 264 -13.80 25.15 -9.22
CA ILE A 264 -14.77 24.79 -10.25
C ILE A 264 -16.13 24.65 -9.59
N LYS A 265 -17.12 25.44 -10.05
CA LYS A 265 -18.50 25.34 -9.56
C LYS A 265 -19.07 23.94 -9.80
N GLY A 266 -19.63 23.33 -8.76
CA GLY A 266 -20.19 21.99 -8.82
C GLY A 266 -19.20 20.87 -8.48
N LEU A 267 -17.93 21.19 -8.17
CA LEU A 267 -16.97 20.24 -7.64
C LEU A 267 -16.54 20.63 -6.21
N LYS A 268 -16.20 19.62 -5.41
CA LYS A 268 -15.70 19.80 -4.03
C LYS A 268 -14.59 18.82 -3.72
N VAL A 269 -13.52 19.31 -3.11
CA VAL A 269 -12.44 18.52 -2.50
C VAL A 269 -12.29 18.96 -1.06
N ASP A 270 -12.23 18.04 -0.12
CA ASP A 270 -11.80 18.37 1.24
C ASP A 270 -10.26 18.44 1.29
N LEU A 271 -9.72 19.65 1.31
CA LEU A 271 -8.29 19.91 1.28
C LEU A 271 -7.56 19.37 2.51
N ALA A 272 -8.25 19.19 3.64
CA ALA A 272 -7.68 18.64 4.86
C ALA A 272 -7.32 17.15 4.70
N TYR A 273 -7.97 16.45 3.76
CA TYR A 273 -7.72 15.03 3.51
C TYR A 273 -6.69 14.76 2.39
N VAL A 274 -6.22 15.81 1.71
CA VAL A 274 -5.17 15.67 0.67
C VAL A 274 -3.79 15.67 1.32
N GLU A 275 -3.40 14.54 1.88
CA GLU A 275 -2.12 14.36 2.58
C GLU A 275 -0.99 13.86 1.67
N THR A 276 -1.35 13.09 0.63
CA THR A 276 -0.40 12.41 -0.27
C THR A 276 -0.69 12.76 -1.74
N ASN A 277 -0.42 11.84 -2.65
CA ASN A 277 -0.66 11.95 -4.09
C ASN A 277 -2.08 11.52 -4.51
N ILE A 278 -2.98 11.22 -3.57
CA ILE A 278 -4.36 10.84 -3.85
C ILE A 278 -5.26 12.06 -3.61
N VAL A 279 -6.13 12.35 -4.60
CA VAL A 279 -7.12 13.41 -4.53
C VAL A 279 -8.48 12.83 -4.88
N TYR A 280 -9.41 12.86 -3.92
CA TYR A 280 -10.82 12.58 -4.16
C TYR A 280 -11.58 13.90 -4.31
N PHE A 281 -12.54 13.92 -5.23
CA PHE A 281 -13.45 15.06 -5.39
C PHE A 281 -14.89 14.57 -5.56
N GLU A 282 -15.81 15.36 -5.11
CA GLU A 282 -17.25 15.14 -5.22
C GLU A 282 -17.85 16.05 -6.29
N ILE A 283 -18.85 15.54 -7.01
CA ILE A 283 -19.73 16.35 -7.85
C ILE A 283 -20.94 16.71 -6.99
N LEU A 284 -21.16 18.01 -6.78
CA LEU A 284 -22.24 18.50 -5.94
C LEU A 284 -23.60 18.27 -6.61
N GLU A 285 -24.66 18.04 -5.82
CA GLU A 285 -26.02 17.77 -6.30
C GLU A 285 -26.60 18.89 -7.19
N ASP A 286 -26.17 20.14 -6.98
CA ASP A 286 -26.55 21.28 -7.81
C ASP A 286 -25.73 21.45 -9.08
N SER A 287 -24.83 20.52 -9.36
CA SER A 287 -24.03 20.53 -10.58
C SER A 287 -24.90 20.21 -11.79
N SER A 288 -24.61 20.90 -12.90
CA SER A 288 -25.27 20.68 -14.21
C SER A 288 -24.71 19.47 -14.97
N ILE A 289 -23.68 18.79 -14.44
CA ILE A 289 -23.01 17.66 -15.09
C ILE A 289 -23.06 16.44 -14.18
N THR A 290 -23.36 15.29 -14.74
CA THR A 290 -23.29 14.01 -14.05
C THR A 290 -21.87 13.45 -14.02
N GLU A 291 -21.61 12.48 -13.14
CA GLU A 291 -20.32 11.78 -13.06
C GLU A 291 -19.94 11.15 -14.41
N ILE A 292 -20.88 10.46 -15.07
CA ILE A 292 -20.65 9.79 -16.35
C ILE A 292 -20.31 10.80 -17.46
N GLU A 293 -20.98 11.94 -17.48
CA GLU A 293 -20.72 13.01 -18.46
C GLU A 293 -19.35 13.64 -18.23
N LEU A 294 -18.97 13.90 -16.97
CA LEU A 294 -17.66 14.43 -16.63
C LEU A 294 -16.54 13.47 -17.04
N PHE A 295 -16.68 12.17 -16.77
CA PHE A 295 -15.69 11.16 -17.17
C PHE A 295 -15.50 11.12 -18.68
N LYS A 296 -16.61 11.04 -19.44
CA LYS A 296 -16.56 11.04 -20.91
C LYS A 296 -15.92 12.31 -21.46
N TYR A 297 -16.23 13.46 -20.87
CA TYR A 297 -15.64 14.73 -21.26
C TYR A 297 -14.13 14.77 -20.99
N LEU A 298 -13.70 14.36 -19.81
CA LEU A 298 -12.28 14.31 -19.44
C LEU A 298 -11.51 13.33 -20.34
N GLU A 299 -12.05 12.14 -20.58
CA GLU A 299 -11.44 11.13 -21.46
C GLU A 299 -11.30 11.65 -22.89
N ALA A 300 -12.32 12.32 -23.42
CA ALA A 300 -12.27 12.95 -24.76
C ALA A 300 -11.18 14.02 -24.87
N HIS A 301 -10.77 14.63 -23.74
CA HIS A 301 -9.69 15.61 -23.66
C HIS A 301 -8.34 15.01 -23.20
N GLY A 302 -8.24 13.66 -23.17
CA GLY A 302 -7.02 12.95 -22.82
C GLY A 302 -6.69 12.94 -21.32
N ILE A 303 -7.66 13.24 -20.45
CA ILE A 303 -7.53 13.18 -18.99
C ILE A 303 -8.25 11.93 -18.49
N LEU A 304 -7.52 11.03 -17.84
CA LEU A 304 -8.06 9.80 -17.31
C LEU A 304 -8.15 9.89 -15.78
N VAL A 305 -9.35 9.69 -15.26
CA VAL A 305 -9.65 9.61 -13.81
C VAL A 305 -10.39 8.32 -13.51
N MET A 306 -10.49 7.94 -12.25
CA MET A 306 -11.17 6.71 -11.83
C MET A 306 -12.45 7.07 -11.08
N PRO A 307 -13.61 6.52 -11.44
CA PRO A 307 -14.84 6.67 -10.66
C PRO A 307 -14.73 5.85 -9.36
N GLU A 308 -15.29 6.35 -8.27
CA GLU A 308 -15.45 5.60 -7.04
C GLU A 308 -16.76 4.81 -7.08
N GLY A 309 -16.64 3.49 -7.22
CA GLY A 309 -17.78 2.57 -7.28
C GLY A 309 -18.21 2.18 -8.70
N PRO A 310 -19.18 1.27 -8.82
CA PRO A 310 -19.72 0.89 -10.13
C PRO A 310 -20.43 2.08 -10.77
N LEU A 311 -20.05 2.39 -12.00
CA LEU A 311 -20.83 3.33 -12.84
C LEU A 311 -22.25 2.78 -12.93
N LYS A 312 -23.21 3.41 -12.28
CA LYS A 312 -24.63 3.09 -12.37
C LYS A 312 -25.24 3.63 -13.64
#